data_48c1850d1d469b3cc9c36ced5aa15366
#
_entry.id   48c1850d1d469b3cc9c36ced5aa15366
#
_cell.length_a   1.000
_cell.length_b   1.000
_cell.length_c   1.000
_cell.angle_alpha   90.00
_cell.angle_beta   90.00
_cell.angle_gamma   90.00
#
_symmetry.space_group_name_H-M   'P 1'
#
loop_
_entity.id
_entity.type
_entity.pdbx_description
1 polymer ?
#
loop_
_entity_poly.entity_id
_entity_poly.type
_entity_poly.pdbx_seq_one_letter_code
_entity_poly.pdbx_strand_id
1 'polypeptide(L)'
;MPGAANPDCALLIHSGDSLGSIVAQLGDAAITVDALALENAITDPNRINAEDPLDVCPGNGVDDITGEPWAPPPPPPAPVAPAPGEGSALASGVPAQQEKLNELFAGTGFPGLTVDGDPGRATRRALCAARMALGLPASRDAMEPGGAEEQALMAAESLSIPSGAPTNAWRWALIDQTCQVMFVGEGGNRIVFLFPTSTGLADFPTRNQAGSRAFRYDPALANGGWHDSLDYPAGQDNPLNGNMYKPIYFDRGQAIHGANNVPPEPRSHGCARLSVAGQDALVLYLGLADVDEEMWNGTERIGLTVTVQGEY
;
A
#
# COMPACT_ATOMS: atom_id res chain seq x y z
N MET A 1 -9.01 35.80 -20.76
CA MET A 1 -9.14 36.47 -19.45
C MET A 1 -8.80 35.42 -18.44
N PRO A 2 -7.94 35.67 -17.43
CA PRO A 2 -7.78 34.74 -16.32
C PRO A 2 -9.15 34.50 -15.70
N GLY A 3 -9.45 33.28 -15.33
CA GLY A 3 -10.66 32.93 -14.59
C GLY A 3 -10.66 33.70 -13.25
N ALA A 4 -11.79 34.11 -12.78
CA ALA A 4 -11.89 34.64 -11.42
C ALA A 4 -11.86 33.48 -10.44
N ALA A 5 -11.17 33.65 -9.29
CA ALA A 5 -11.24 32.70 -8.20
C ALA A 5 -12.70 32.33 -7.89
N ASN A 6 -12.98 31.03 -7.76
CA ASN A 6 -14.32 30.55 -7.48
C ASN A 6 -14.42 30.18 -5.99
N PRO A 7 -15.07 30.98 -5.15
CA PRO A 7 -15.16 30.70 -3.73
C PRO A 7 -15.92 29.41 -3.40
N ASP A 8 -16.74 28.90 -4.32
CA ASP A 8 -17.43 27.62 -4.14
C ASP A 8 -16.50 26.43 -4.33
N CYS A 9 -15.33 26.64 -4.92
CA CYS A 9 -14.30 25.62 -5.13
C CYS A 9 -13.14 25.73 -4.15
N ALA A 10 -13.13 26.71 -3.25
CA ALA A 10 -12.10 26.87 -2.24
C ALA A 10 -12.61 26.41 -0.86
N LEU A 11 -11.93 25.45 -0.25
CA LEU A 11 -12.26 24.91 1.06
C LEU A 11 -11.10 25.19 2.02
N LEU A 12 -11.39 25.48 3.29
CA LEU A 12 -10.39 25.57 4.33
C LEU A 12 -10.26 24.23 5.05
N ILE A 13 -9.06 23.69 5.15
CA ILE A 13 -8.81 22.43 5.86
C ILE A 13 -8.99 22.65 7.36
N HIS A 14 -9.79 21.83 8.03
CA HIS A 14 -9.96 21.88 9.46
C HIS A 14 -9.09 20.85 10.18
N SER A 15 -8.87 21.08 11.47
CA SER A 15 -8.14 20.12 12.31
C SER A 15 -8.87 18.77 12.36
N GLY A 16 -8.17 17.70 11.98
CA GLY A 16 -8.72 16.34 11.88
C GLY A 16 -9.19 15.94 10.49
N ASP A 17 -9.15 16.85 9.51
CA ASP A 17 -9.43 16.51 8.11
C ASP A 17 -8.30 15.67 7.50
N SER A 18 -8.69 14.86 6.53
CA SER A 18 -7.82 14.19 5.58
C SER A 18 -8.37 14.41 4.17
N LEU A 19 -7.53 14.30 3.14
CA LEU A 19 -8.03 14.41 1.77
C LEU A 19 -9.15 13.41 1.50
N GLY A 20 -9.06 12.20 2.07
CA GLY A 20 -10.11 11.19 1.97
C GLY A 20 -11.45 11.62 2.61
N SER A 21 -11.42 12.25 3.79
CA SER A 21 -12.63 12.76 4.43
C SER A 21 -13.23 13.94 3.66
N ILE A 22 -12.39 14.78 3.09
CA ILE A 22 -12.83 15.93 2.27
C ILE A 22 -13.50 15.43 0.99
N VAL A 23 -12.89 14.49 0.26
CA VAL A 23 -13.49 13.87 -0.93
C VAL A 23 -14.85 13.24 -0.61
N ALA A 24 -14.93 12.53 0.52
CA ALA A 24 -16.20 11.93 0.96
C ALA A 24 -17.28 12.98 1.28
N GLN A 25 -16.91 14.13 1.83
CA GLN A 25 -17.83 15.24 2.11
C GLN A 25 -18.32 15.95 0.85
N LEU A 26 -17.45 16.08 -0.17
CA LEU A 26 -17.80 16.68 -1.45
C LEU A 26 -18.84 15.85 -2.22
N GLY A 27 -18.88 14.53 -2.01
CA GLY A 27 -19.91 13.64 -2.54
C GLY A 27 -19.91 13.52 -4.07
N ASP A 28 -18.90 14.02 -4.76
CA ASP A 28 -18.74 13.90 -6.20
C ASP A 28 -17.81 12.73 -6.54
N ALA A 29 -18.37 11.72 -7.19
CA ALA A 29 -17.61 10.52 -7.59
C ALA A 29 -16.48 10.78 -8.60
N ALA A 30 -16.47 11.94 -9.26
CA ALA A 30 -15.41 12.34 -10.18
C ALA A 30 -14.18 12.89 -9.44
N ILE A 31 -14.34 13.33 -8.19
CA ILE A 31 -13.25 13.88 -7.39
C ILE A 31 -12.58 12.74 -6.61
N THR A 32 -11.30 12.50 -6.88
CA THR A 32 -10.49 11.51 -6.17
C THR A 32 -9.44 12.18 -5.30
N VAL A 33 -8.92 11.44 -4.31
CA VAL A 33 -7.81 11.92 -3.47
C VAL A 33 -6.60 12.31 -4.31
N ASP A 34 -6.28 11.53 -5.34
CA ASP A 34 -5.15 11.79 -6.22
C ASP A 34 -5.36 13.05 -7.07
N ALA A 35 -6.58 13.23 -7.61
CA ALA A 35 -6.91 14.44 -8.37
C ALA A 35 -6.81 15.69 -7.48
N LEU A 36 -7.31 15.60 -6.25
CA LEU A 36 -7.28 16.70 -5.30
C LEU A 36 -5.84 17.00 -4.84
N ALA A 37 -5.04 15.97 -4.60
CA ALA A 37 -3.64 16.13 -4.26
C ALA A 37 -2.84 16.77 -5.41
N LEU A 38 -3.09 16.35 -6.65
CA LEU A 38 -2.44 16.89 -7.84
C LEU A 38 -2.78 18.37 -8.04
N GLU A 39 -4.06 18.76 -7.96
CA GLU A 39 -4.54 20.13 -8.12
C GLU A 39 -3.87 21.08 -7.12
N ASN A 40 -3.70 20.62 -5.91
CA ASN A 40 -3.13 21.42 -4.82
C ASN A 40 -1.61 21.24 -4.65
N ALA A 41 -0.92 20.61 -5.58
CA ALA A 41 0.52 20.31 -5.51
C ALA A 41 0.93 19.59 -4.21
N ILE A 42 0.04 18.78 -3.63
CA ILE A 42 0.28 17.99 -2.42
C ILE A 42 1.05 16.72 -2.81
N THR A 43 2.32 16.68 -2.43
CA THR A 43 3.20 15.53 -2.75
C THR A 43 2.98 14.31 -1.86
N ASP A 44 2.47 14.49 -0.65
CA ASP A 44 2.09 13.42 0.28
C ASP A 44 0.63 13.61 0.71
N PRO A 45 -0.32 12.82 0.17
CA PRO A 45 -1.74 12.92 0.49
C PRO A 45 -2.09 12.73 1.98
N ASN A 46 -1.16 12.19 2.77
CA ASN A 46 -1.33 11.99 4.21
C ASN A 46 -0.83 13.18 5.05
N ARG A 47 -0.31 14.22 4.40
CA ARG A 47 0.26 15.40 5.07
C ARG A 47 -0.39 16.67 4.55
N ILE A 48 -1.52 17.00 5.15
CA ILE A 48 -2.21 18.29 4.98
C ILE A 48 -2.23 19.03 6.31
N ASN A 49 -2.20 20.36 6.26
CA ASN A 49 -2.21 21.16 7.47
C ASN A 49 -3.58 21.82 7.65
N ALA A 50 -4.05 21.90 8.88
CA ALA A 50 -5.22 22.70 9.19
C ALA A 50 -4.97 24.18 8.85
N GLU A 51 -6.02 24.86 8.41
CA GLU A 51 -6.03 26.27 7.98
C GLU A 51 -5.38 26.53 6.62
N ASP A 52 -4.82 25.52 5.95
CA ASP A 52 -4.42 25.68 4.55
C ASP A 52 -5.67 25.70 3.65
N PRO A 53 -5.71 26.59 2.64
CA PRO A 53 -6.77 26.57 1.63
C PRO A 53 -6.56 25.40 0.66
N LEU A 54 -7.63 24.78 0.22
CA LEU A 54 -7.65 23.65 -0.70
C LEU A 54 -8.59 23.95 -1.87
N ASP A 55 -8.08 23.83 -3.09
CA ASP A 55 -8.91 23.83 -4.31
C ASP A 55 -9.60 22.48 -4.45
N VAL A 56 -10.94 22.50 -4.40
CA VAL A 56 -11.76 21.27 -4.41
C VAL A 56 -12.46 21.00 -5.76
N CYS A 57 -12.10 21.75 -6.81
CA CYS A 57 -12.63 21.57 -8.16
C CYS A 57 -11.55 21.12 -9.16
N PRO A 58 -10.92 19.97 -8.96
CA PRO A 58 -9.77 19.57 -9.76
C PRO A 58 -10.11 19.41 -11.24
N GLY A 59 -9.17 19.82 -12.11
CA GLY A 59 -9.26 19.63 -13.55
C GLY A 59 -10.05 20.69 -14.32
N ASN A 60 -10.47 21.76 -13.70
CA ASN A 60 -11.18 22.87 -14.37
C ASN A 60 -10.22 23.86 -15.08
N GLY A 61 -8.88 23.70 -14.87
CA GLY A 61 -7.85 24.53 -15.51
C GLY A 61 -7.59 25.86 -14.84
N VAL A 62 -8.10 26.06 -13.63
CA VAL A 62 -7.94 27.27 -12.84
C VAL A 62 -7.58 26.86 -11.40
N ASP A 63 -6.61 27.51 -10.79
CA ASP A 63 -6.44 27.48 -9.34
C ASP A 63 -7.52 28.38 -8.72
N ASP A 64 -8.54 27.77 -8.15
CA ASP A 64 -9.72 28.48 -7.65
C ASP A 64 -9.44 29.28 -6.36
N ILE A 65 -8.28 29.10 -5.74
CA ILE A 65 -7.82 29.90 -4.60
C ILE A 65 -7.26 31.23 -5.09
N THR A 66 -6.43 31.20 -6.12
CA THR A 66 -5.73 32.39 -6.64
C THR A 66 -6.39 33.03 -7.86
N GLY A 67 -7.23 32.26 -8.58
CA GLY A 67 -7.82 32.67 -9.88
C GLY A 67 -6.82 32.63 -11.04
N GLU A 68 -5.66 32.05 -10.84
CA GLU A 68 -4.64 31.90 -11.88
C GLU A 68 -4.92 30.66 -12.74
N PRO A 69 -4.51 30.65 -14.03
CA PRO A 69 -4.61 29.44 -14.83
C PRO A 69 -3.80 28.31 -14.18
N TRP A 70 -4.46 27.22 -13.81
CA TRP A 70 -3.79 26.04 -13.30
C TRP A 70 -3.09 25.32 -14.45
N ALA A 71 -1.81 25.07 -14.28
CA ALA A 71 -1.06 24.17 -15.14
C ALA A 71 -0.53 23.01 -14.27
N PRO A 72 -0.72 21.76 -14.67
CA PRO A 72 -0.11 20.66 -13.94
C PRO A 72 1.39 20.93 -13.79
N PRO A 73 2.00 20.62 -12.65
CA PRO A 73 3.44 20.75 -12.50
C PRO A 73 4.10 20.05 -13.70
N PRO A 74 5.14 20.65 -14.30
CA PRO A 74 5.82 20.01 -15.43
C PRO A 74 6.18 18.60 -14.98
N PRO A 75 5.96 17.56 -15.83
CA PRO A 75 6.40 16.23 -15.49
C PRO A 75 7.87 16.32 -15.08
N PRO A 76 8.30 15.58 -14.05
CA PRO A 76 9.69 15.56 -13.68
C PRO A 76 10.51 15.38 -14.95
N PRO A 77 11.61 16.12 -15.15
CA PRO A 77 12.37 16.04 -16.40
C PRO A 77 12.61 14.57 -16.69
N ALA A 78 12.20 14.14 -17.88
CA ALA A 78 12.43 12.77 -18.30
C ALA A 78 13.91 12.46 -18.02
N PRO A 79 14.23 11.31 -17.43
CA PRO A 79 15.62 10.93 -17.21
C PRO A 79 16.37 11.18 -18.50
N VAL A 80 17.36 12.08 -18.46
CA VAL A 80 18.18 12.37 -19.62
C VAL A 80 18.84 11.04 -19.96
N ALA A 81 18.45 10.47 -21.09
CA ALA A 81 19.06 9.23 -21.58
C ALA A 81 20.58 9.47 -21.60
N PRO A 82 21.38 8.66 -20.91
CA PRO A 82 22.81 8.83 -20.93
C PRO A 82 23.29 8.75 -22.39
N ALA A 83 24.15 9.68 -22.77
CA ALA A 83 24.77 9.68 -24.08
C ALA A 83 25.46 8.31 -24.31
N PRO A 84 25.34 7.72 -25.51
CA PRO A 84 25.95 6.42 -25.79
C PRO A 84 27.49 6.57 -25.80
N GLY A 85 28.14 6.06 -24.78
CA GLY A 85 29.57 5.95 -24.73
C GLY A 85 30.22 6.32 -23.43
N GLU A 86 30.09 5.45 -22.46
CA GLU A 86 31.07 5.13 -21.42
C GLU A 86 30.36 4.07 -20.56
N GLY A 87 30.99 2.93 -20.32
CA GLY A 87 30.40 1.88 -19.50
C GLY A 87 30.01 2.45 -18.13
N SER A 88 28.74 2.86 -18.02
CA SER A 88 28.19 3.45 -16.81
C SER A 88 28.25 2.37 -15.74
N ALA A 89 29.14 2.54 -14.77
CA ALA A 89 29.02 1.80 -13.53
C ALA A 89 27.58 2.03 -13.04
N LEU A 90 26.81 0.96 -12.86
CA LEU A 90 25.45 1.05 -12.30
C LEU A 90 25.50 1.91 -11.05
N ALA A 91 24.55 2.82 -10.90
CA ALA A 91 24.43 3.58 -9.68
C ALA A 91 24.41 2.62 -8.50
N SER A 92 25.11 2.94 -7.43
CA SER A 92 25.34 2.06 -6.30
C SER A 92 25.08 2.79 -4.99
N GLY A 93 24.75 2.04 -3.96
CA GLY A 93 24.48 2.55 -2.62
C GLY A 93 23.01 2.79 -2.32
N VAL A 94 22.73 3.11 -1.07
CA VAL A 94 21.36 3.16 -0.55
C VAL A 94 20.43 4.10 -1.35
N PRO A 95 20.84 5.31 -1.77
CA PRO A 95 19.96 6.14 -2.59
C PRO A 95 19.56 5.46 -3.91
N ALA A 96 20.51 4.85 -4.60
CA ALA A 96 20.23 4.15 -5.84
C ALA A 96 19.34 2.93 -5.63
N GLN A 97 19.52 2.22 -4.51
CA GLN A 97 18.62 1.12 -4.12
C GLN A 97 17.20 1.63 -3.88
N GLN A 98 17.03 2.75 -3.17
CA GLN A 98 15.72 3.35 -2.89
C GLN A 98 15.03 3.82 -4.18
N GLU A 99 15.75 4.46 -5.09
CA GLU A 99 15.23 4.85 -6.42
C GLU A 99 14.78 3.63 -7.22
N LYS A 100 15.62 2.60 -7.28
CA LYS A 100 15.30 1.37 -8.02
C LYS A 100 14.12 0.61 -7.42
N LEU A 101 14.00 0.57 -6.10
CA LEU A 101 12.85 -0.02 -5.42
C LEU A 101 11.56 0.76 -5.73
N ASN A 102 11.61 2.08 -5.74
CA ASN A 102 10.47 2.92 -6.12
C ASN A 102 10.04 2.66 -7.56
N GLU A 103 10.98 2.50 -8.48
CA GLU A 103 10.70 2.12 -9.87
C GLU A 103 10.02 0.75 -9.95
N LEU A 104 10.61 -0.27 -9.34
CA LEU A 104 10.12 -1.64 -9.43
C LEU A 104 8.77 -1.85 -8.75
N PHE A 105 8.49 -1.09 -7.68
CA PHE A 105 7.26 -1.22 -6.90
C PHE A 105 6.17 -0.25 -7.35
N ALA A 106 6.43 0.58 -8.36
CA ALA A 106 5.43 1.51 -8.87
C ALA A 106 4.13 0.80 -9.25
N GLY A 107 3.00 1.31 -8.78
CA GLY A 107 1.68 0.76 -9.07
C GLY A 107 1.32 -0.55 -8.32
N THR A 108 2.19 -1.07 -7.46
CA THR A 108 1.91 -2.30 -6.70
C THR A 108 1.16 -2.07 -5.40
N GLY A 109 0.99 -0.82 -4.96
CA GLY A 109 0.45 -0.48 -3.64
C GLY A 109 1.49 -0.46 -2.53
N PHE A 110 2.77 -0.68 -2.84
CA PHE A 110 3.86 -0.46 -1.89
C PHE A 110 4.14 1.04 -1.79
N PRO A 111 4.20 1.62 -0.58
CA PRO A 111 4.49 3.04 -0.43
C PRO A 111 5.87 3.40 -0.98
N GLY A 112 5.97 4.51 -1.66
CA GLY A 112 7.25 5.02 -2.12
C GLY A 112 8.21 5.29 -0.95
N LEU A 113 9.48 4.97 -1.16
CA LEU A 113 10.55 5.26 -0.22
C LEU A 113 11.04 6.69 -0.43
N THR A 114 11.35 7.38 0.66
CA THR A 114 12.16 8.61 0.58
C THR A 114 13.57 8.22 0.14
N VAL A 115 14.09 8.92 -0.86
CA VAL A 115 15.47 8.73 -1.34
C VAL A 115 16.39 9.62 -0.47
N ASP A 116 16.70 9.13 0.71
CA ASP A 116 17.46 9.85 1.75
C ASP A 116 18.81 9.22 2.08
N GLY A 117 19.08 8.04 1.52
CA GLY A 117 20.28 7.27 1.81
C GLY A 117 20.26 6.56 3.18
N ASP A 118 19.13 6.57 3.90
CA ASP A 118 18.99 5.85 5.15
C ASP A 118 18.60 4.38 4.88
N PRO A 119 19.44 3.39 5.24
CA PRO A 119 19.08 1.98 5.20
C PRO A 119 18.17 1.59 6.36
N GLY A 120 17.19 2.43 6.66
CA GLY A 120 16.24 2.28 7.75
C GLY A 120 15.28 1.11 7.55
N ARG A 121 14.33 0.95 8.49
CA ARG A 121 13.40 -0.20 8.50
C ARG A 121 12.53 -0.28 7.25
N ALA A 122 12.09 0.85 6.70
CA ALA A 122 11.29 0.89 5.47
C ALA A 122 12.10 0.40 4.27
N THR A 123 13.33 0.91 4.09
CA THR A 123 14.25 0.49 3.04
C THR A 123 14.57 -1.01 3.15
N ARG A 124 14.88 -1.50 4.35
CA ARG A 124 15.17 -2.92 4.58
C ARG A 124 13.98 -3.84 4.29
N ARG A 125 12.74 -3.41 4.63
CA ARG A 125 11.53 -4.13 4.25
C ARG A 125 11.41 -4.22 2.73
N ALA A 126 11.59 -3.12 2.03
CA ALA A 126 11.53 -3.07 0.57
C ALA A 126 12.63 -3.92 -0.09
N LEU A 127 13.87 -3.87 0.41
CA LEU A 127 14.96 -4.73 -0.04
C LEU A 127 14.65 -6.22 0.17
N CYS A 128 14.04 -6.57 1.31
CA CYS A 128 13.64 -7.95 1.58
C CYS A 128 12.57 -8.41 0.58
N ALA A 129 11.57 -7.59 0.28
CA ALA A 129 10.56 -7.89 -0.73
C ALA A 129 11.19 -8.05 -2.13
N ALA A 130 12.13 -7.16 -2.49
CA ALA A 130 12.84 -7.26 -3.76
C ALA A 130 13.65 -8.55 -3.86
N ARG A 131 14.37 -8.94 -2.81
CA ARG A 131 15.09 -10.23 -2.78
C ARG A 131 14.16 -11.38 -3.11
N MET A 132 13.00 -11.45 -2.46
CA MET A 132 12.02 -12.49 -2.75
C MET A 132 11.58 -12.50 -4.22
N ALA A 133 11.26 -11.31 -4.75
CA ALA A 133 10.83 -11.16 -6.14
C ALA A 133 11.95 -11.33 -7.18
N LEU A 134 13.20 -11.33 -6.76
CA LEU A 134 14.37 -11.64 -7.58
C LEU A 134 14.87 -13.08 -7.40
N GLY A 135 14.17 -13.91 -6.62
CA GLY A 135 14.55 -15.29 -6.34
C GLY A 135 15.76 -15.41 -5.41
N LEU A 136 16.11 -14.35 -4.70
CA LEU A 136 17.17 -14.33 -3.70
C LEU A 136 16.64 -14.74 -2.32
N PRO A 137 17.49 -15.20 -1.40
CA PRO A 137 17.08 -15.50 -0.04
C PRO A 137 16.47 -14.28 0.65
N ALA A 138 15.32 -14.46 1.31
CA ALA A 138 14.70 -13.41 2.09
C ALA A 138 15.61 -13.00 3.26
N SER A 139 15.97 -11.72 3.33
CA SER A 139 16.73 -11.13 4.42
C SER A 139 16.36 -9.65 4.59
N ARG A 140 16.31 -9.21 5.84
CA ARG A 140 16.12 -7.80 6.22
C ARG A 140 17.42 -7.05 6.43
N ASP A 141 18.55 -7.66 6.11
CA ASP A 141 19.84 -6.98 6.16
C ASP A 141 19.93 -5.89 5.10
N ALA A 142 20.75 -4.90 5.35
CA ALA A 142 21.11 -3.93 4.33
C ALA A 142 21.74 -4.68 3.13
N MET A 143 21.56 -4.12 1.95
CA MET A 143 22.20 -4.65 0.74
C MET A 143 23.54 -3.96 0.55
N GLU A 144 24.58 -4.76 0.37
CA GLU A 144 25.94 -4.24 0.22
C GLU A 144 26.10 -3.47 -1.09
N PRO A 145 26.52 -2.19 -1.03
CA PRO A 145 26.79 -1.40 -2.22
C PRO A 145 27.84 -2.06 -3.13
N GLY A 146 27.52 -2.20 -4.42
CA GLY A 146 28.37 -2.88 -5.41
C GLY A 146 28.36 -4.40 -5.32
N GLY A 147 27.66 -4.98 -4.34
CA GLY A 147 27.53 -6.41 -4.15
C GLY A 147 26.66 -7.10 -5.22
N ALA A 148 26.71 -8.42 -5.26
CA ALA A 148 25.96 -9.21 -6.25
C ALA A 148 24.43 -9.03 -6.14
N GLU A 149 23.90 -8.86 -4.93
CA GLU A 149 22.47 -8.62 -4.72
C GLU A 149 22.04 -7.25 -5.24
N GLU A 150 22.84 -6.21 -5.02
CA GLU A 150 22.57 -4.88 -5.57
C GLU A 150 22.64 -4.90 -7.10
N GLN A 151 23.63 -5.58 -7.66
CA GLN A 151 23.73 -5.73 -9.11
C GLN A 151 22.50 -6.41 -9.71
N ALA A 152 21.99 -7.46 -9.05
CA ALA A 152 20.75 -8.12 -9.44
C ALA A 152 19.54 -7.17 -9.33
N LEU A 153 19.46 -6.37 -8.26
CA LEU A 153 18.42 -5.36 -8.09
C LEU A 153 18.46 -4.31 -9.19
N MET A 154 19.64 -3.77 -9.49
CA MET A 154 19.81 -2.72 -10.52
C MET A 154 19.53 -3.22 -11.93
N ALA A 155 19.80 -4.49 -12.19
CA ALA A 155 19.53 -5.13 -13.49
C ALA A 155 18.06 -5.55 -13.66
N ALA A 156 17.26 -5.54 -12.60
CA ALA A 156 15.87 -5.98 -12.66
C ALA A 156 15.00 -5.00 -13.44
N GLU A 157 14.24 -5.50 -14.40
CA GLU A 157 13.24 -4.72 -15.15
C GLU A 157 11.82 -4.90 -14.61
N SER A 158 11.58 -5.99 -13.88
CA SER A 158 10.27 -6.31 -13.31
C SER A 158 10.41 -7.26 -12.13
N LEU A 159 9.32 -7.41 -11.37
CA LEU A 159 9.23 -8.35 -10.27
C LEU A 159 8.80 -9.73 -10.78
N SER A 160 9.51 -10.77 -10.37
CA SER A 160 9.10 -12.16 -10.56
C SER A 160 8.23 -12.62 -9.39
N ILE A 161 7.40 -13.63 -9.63
CA ILE A 161 6.56 -14.22 -8.58
C ILE A 161 7.46 -14.92 -7.57
N PRO A 162 7.35 -14.57 -6.26
CA PRO A 162 8.19 -15.17 -5.24
C PRO A 162 7.96 -16.68 -5.09
N SER A 163 9.01 -17.37 -4.72
CA SER A 163 8.91 -18.77 -4.29
C SER A 163 7.93 -18.89 -3.11
N GLY A 164 7.12 -19.95 -3.11
CA GLY A 164 6.08 -20.17 -2.11
C GLY A 164 4.71 -19.57 -2.45
N ALA A 165 4.60 -18.74 -3.48
CA ALA A 165 3.32 -18.27 -3.97
C ALA A 165 2.48 -19.44 -4.50
N PRO A 166 1.19 -19.58 -4.11
CA PRO A 166 0.32 -20.66 -4.57
C PRO A 166 -0.22 -20.39 -5.99
N THR A 167 0.67 -20.39 -6.97
CA THR A 167 0.41 -19.99 -8.35
C THR A 167 -0.57 -20.89 -9.12
N ASN A 168 -0.93 -22.02 -8.56
CA ASN A 168 -2.01 -22.88 -9.07
C ASN A 168 -3.41 -22.34 -8.75
N ALA A 169 -3.52 -21.37 -7.85
CA ALA A 169 -4.75 -20.68 -7.55
C ALA A 169 -4.98 -19.50 -8.52
N TRP A 170 -6.25 -19.23 -8.84
CA TRP A 170 -6.58 -18.08 -9.69
C TRP A 170 -6.17 -16.76 -9.06
N ARG A 171 -6.50 -16.53 -7.78
CA ARG A 171 -6.02 -15.40 -6.99
C ARG A 171 -5.34 -15.93 -5.73
N TRP A 172 -4.24 -15.32 -5.37
CA TRP A 172 -3.48 -15.75 -4.22
C TRP A 172 -2.88 -14.56 -3.46
N ALA A 173 -2.64 -14.79 -2.18
CA ALA A 173 -1.83 -13.93 -1.32
C ALA A 173 -0.73 -14.76 -0.68
N LEU A 174 0.51 -14.27 -0.75
CA LEU A 174 1.66 -14.81 -0.05
C LEU A 174 2.08 -13.80 1.03
N ILE A 175 1.86 -14.17 2.29
CA ILE A 175 2.28 -13.39 3.45
C ILE A 175 3.65 -13.90 3.88
N ASP A 176 4.65 -13.03 3.86
CA ASP A 176 6.00 -13.38 4.31
C ASP A 176 6.30 -12.69 5.64
N GLN A 177 6.52 -13.53 6.67
CA GLN A 177 6.77 -13.06 8.03
C GLN A 177 8.20 -12.54 8.21
N THR A 178 9.16 -13.03 7.42
CA THR A 178 10.55 -12.52 7.48
C THR A 178 10.61 -11.08 6.97
N CYS A 179 10.01 -10.81 5.83
CA CYS A 179 10.04 -9.50 5.20
C CYS A 179 8.95 -8.56 5.71
N GLN A 180 7.91 -9.07 6.37
CA GLN A 180 6.71 -8.31 6.75
C GLN A 180 6.06 -7.66 5.54
N VAL A 181 5.82 -8.46 4.51
CA VAL A 181 5.16 -8.04 3.26
C VAL A 181 4.13 -9.08 2.82
N MET A 182 3.18 -8.65 2.02
CA MET A 182 2.20 -9.51 1.37
C MET A 182 2.22 -9.27 -0.14
N PHE A 183 2.52 -10.31 -0.89
CA PHE A 183 2.32 -10.33 -2.34
C PHE A 183 0.92 -10.84 -2.65
N VAL A 184 0.25 -10.21 -3.59
CA VAL A 184 -1.02 -10.67 -4.13
C VAL A 184 -0.87 -10.85 -5.63
N GLY A 185 -1.37 -11.95 -6.18
CA GLY A 185 -1.22 -12.22 -7.60
C GLY A 185 -2.32 -13.08 -8.20
N GLU A 186 -2.20 -13.29 -9.50
CA GLU A 186 -3.11 -14.10 -10.31
C GLU A 186 -2.36 -15.24 -11.00
N GLY A 187 -2.71 -16.48 -10.68
CA GLY A 187 -2.09 -17.67 -11.24
C GLY A 187 -0.56 -17.59 -11.19
N GLY A 188 0.10 -18.09 -12.23
CA GLY A 188 1.53 -17.95 -12.46
C GLY A 188 1.93 -16.74 -13.31
N ASN A 189 1.03 -15.76 -13.51
CA ASN A 189 1.20 -14.74 -14.54
C ASN A 189 1.78 -13.44 -14.02
N ARG A 190 1.27 -12.93 -12.89
CA ARG A 190 1.67 -11.61 -12.41
C ARG A 190 1.46 -11.40 -10.91
N ILE A 191 2.26 -10.52 -10.35
CA ILE A 191 1.98 -9.83 -9.09
C ILE A 191 1.00 -8.68 -9.40
N VAL A 192 -0.10 -8.61 -8.63
CA VAL A 192 -1.08 -7.52 -8.73
C VAL A 192 -0.77 -6.47 -7.69
N PHE A 193 -0.49 -6.90 -6.44
CA PHE A 193 -0.11 -6.01 -5.36
C PHE A 193 1.10 -6.55 -4.60
N LEU A 194 1.82 -5.61 -4.03
CA LEU A 194 2.82 -5.83 -3.00
C LEU A 194 2.53 -4.84 -1.88
N PHE A 195 2.13 -5.34 -0.72
CA PHE A 195 1.81 -4.51 0.43
C PHE A 195 2.80 -4.71 1.57
N PRO A 196 3.20 -3.64 2.27
CA PRO A 196 3.71 -3.78 3.62
C PRO A 196 2.66 -4.47 4.51
N THR A 197 3.09 -5.39 5.36
CA THR A 197 2.21 -5.99 6.36
C THR A 197 2.86 -5.97 7.75
N SER A 198 2.08 -6.24 8.78
CA SER A 198 2.55 -6.51 10.12
C SER A 198 1.83 -7.75 10.63
N THR A 199 2.58 -8.82 10.84
CA THR A 199 2.07 -10.14 11.19
C THR A 199 2.02 -10.37 12.70
N GLY A 200 1.69 -11.58 13.12
CA GLY A 200 1.61 -11.98 14.52
C GLY A 200 2.94 -11.97 15.23
N LEU A 201 2.89 -11.64 16.53
CA LEU A 201 4.02 -11.78 17.46
C LEU A 201 4.46 -13.23 17.58
N ALA A 202 5.66 -13.48 18.12
CA ALA A 202 6.18 -14.83 18.32
C ALA A 202 5.25 -15.72 19.16
N ASP A 203 4.61 -15.16 20.19
CA ASP A 203 3.65 -15.87 21.03
C ASP A 203 2.29 -16.09 20.36
N PHE A 204 1.99 -15.33 19.32
CA PHE A 204 0.75 -15.36 18.54
C PHE A 204 1.04 -15.33 17.04
N PRO A 205 1.77 -16.32 16.51
CA PRO A 205 2.24 -16.26 15.12
C PRO A 205 1.09 -16.28 14.13
N THR A 206 1.28 -15.62 13.00
CA THR A 206 0.42 -15.81 11.84
C THR A 206 0.63 -17.24 11.35
N ARG A 207 -0.45 -18.05 11.39
CA ARG A 207 -0.34 -19.47 11.12
C ARG A 207 -0.16 -19.75 9.65
N ASN A 208 0.78 -20.62 9.36
CA ASN A 208 0.99 -21.13 8.02
C ASN A 208 0.10 -22.33 7.76
N GLN A 209 -1.05 -22.10 7.17
CA GLN A 209 -1.88 -23.17 6.60
C GLN A 209 -1.83 -23.08 5.08
N ALA A 210 -0.78 -23.66 4.50
CA ALA A 210 -0.53 -23.59 3.07
C ALA A 210 -1.80 -23.94 2.26
N GLY A 211 -2.17 -23.07 1.36
CA GLY A 211 -3.35 -23.23 0.52
C GLY A 211 -4.67 -22.95 1.25
N SER A 212 -4.67 -22.34 2.43
CA SER A 212 -5.90 -21.88 3.09
C SER A 212 -6.67 -20.95 2.16
N ARG A 213 -7.96 -21.21 2.03
CA ARG A 213 -8.85 -20.30 1.32
C ARG A 213 -9.45 -19.29 2.29
N ALA A 214 -9.54 -18.04 1.85
CA ALA A 214 -10.31 -17.04 2.57
C ALA A 214 -11.79 -17.51 2.62
N PHE A 215 -12.34 -17.57 3.83
CA PHE A 215 -13.64 -18.17 4.05
C PHE A 215 -14.72 -17.18 4.52
N ARG A 216 -14.32 -16.04 5.03
CA ARG A 216 -15.26 -15.01 5.50
C ARG A 216 -14.74 -13.62 5.20
N TYR A 217 -15.64 -12.76 4.78
CA TYR A 217 -15.44 -11.32 4.67
C TYR A 217 -16.48 -10.62 5.53
N ASP A 218 -16.05 -9.65 6.31
CA ASP A 218 -16.92 -8.85 7.16
C ASP A 218 -16.71 -7.36 6.83
N PRO A 219 -17.65 -6.71 6.13
CA PRO A 219 -17.58 -5.30 5.78
C PRO A 219 -17.78 -4.37 6.98
N ALA A 220 -18.36 -4.85 8.09
CA ALA A 220 -18.67 -4.07 9.31
C ALA A 220 -19.34 -2.71 9.03
N LEU A 221 -20.35 -2.69 8.17
CA LEU A 221 -20.97 -1.45 7.66
C LEU A 221 -21.46 -0.51 8.76
N ALA A 222 -22.00 -1.06 9.84
CA ALA A 222 -22.50 -0.25 10.97
C ALA A 222 -21.41 0.61 11.62
N ASN A 223 -20.14 0.23 11.46
CA ASN A 223 -18.98 0.88 12.06
C ASN A 223 -18.04 1.47 11.00
N GLY A 224 -18.53 1.79 9.81
CA GLY A 224 -17.70 2.36 8.72
C GLY A 224 -16.57 1.45 8.26
N GLY A 225 -16.78 0.13 8.28
CA GLY A 225 -15.80 -0.86 7.88
C GLY A 225 -15.01 -1.49 9.02
N TRP A 226 -15.11 -0.96 10.23
CA TRP A 226 -14.34 -1.43 11.37
C TRP A 226 -15.05 -2.54 12.15
N HIS A 227 -14.36 -3.64 12.33
CA HIS A 227 -14.77 -4.79 13.13
C HIS A 227 -14.05 -4.74 14.49
N ASP A 228 -14.82 -4.90 15.56
CA ASP A 228 -14.25 -4.97 16.89
C ASP A 228 -13.61 -6.34 17.15
N SER A 229 -12.34 -6.32 17.50
CA SER A 229 -11.69 -7.50 18.04
C SER A 229 -12.19 -7.74 19.48
N LEU A 230 -12.42 -9.00 19.83
CA LEU A 230 -12.79 -9.35 21.22
C LEU A 230 -11.72 -8.93 22.23
N ASP A 231 -10.44 -8.96 21.80
CA ASP A 231 -9.30 -8.59 22.64
C ASP A 231 -9.08 -7.07 22.71
N TYR A 232 -9.60 -6.35 21.71
CA TYR A 232 -9.43 -4.91 21.56
C TYR A 232 -10.69 -4.27 20.96
N PRO A 233 -11.78 -4.16 21.70
CA PRO A 233 -13.01 -3.58 21.19
C PRO A 233 -12.86 -2.10 20.84
N ALA A 234 -13.68 -1.61 19.90
CA ALA A 234 -13.72 -0.20 19.52
C ALA A 234 -13.99 0.69 20.74
N GLY A 235 -13.31 1.82 20.78
CA GLY A 235 -13.47 2.80 21.85
C GLY A 235 -12.62 2.58 23.09
N GLN A 236 -11.73 1.60 23.11
CA GLN A 236 -10.67 1.53 24.12
C GLN A 236 -9.48 2.42 23.77
N ASP A 237 -8.61 2.69 24.74
CA ASP A 237 -7.51 3.67 24.69
C ASP A 237 -6.49 3.46 23.56
N ASN A 238 -6.60 2.41 22.80
CA ASN A 238 -5.81 2.19 21.60
C ASN A 238 -6.65 1.73 20.41
N PRO A 239 -7.49 2.61 19.85
CA PRO A 239 -8.33 2.30 18.69
C PRO A 239 -7.50 1.89 17.47
N LEU A 240 -6.18 2.18 17.46
CA LEU A 240 -5.29 1.86 16.35
C LEU A 240 -4.83 0.40 16.35
N ASN A 241 -4.91 -0.32 17.45
CA ASN A 241 -4.38 -1.68 17.60
C ASN A 241 -5.45 -2.77 17.77
N GLY A 242 -6.68 -2.42 17.99
CA GLY A 242 -7.72 -3.39 18.32
C GLY A 242 -8.72 -3.65 17.21
N ASN A 243 -8.94 -2.69 16.35
CA ASN A 243 -9.97 -2.78 15.34
C ASN A 243 -9.43 -3.31 14.02
N MET A 244 -10.22 -4.15 13.39
CA MET A 244 -9.92 -4.75 12.10
C MET A 244 -10.82 -4.10 11.04
N TYR A 245 -10.23 -3.40 10.08
CA TYR A 245 -10.96 -2.79 8.99
C TYR A 245 -11.22 -3.81 7.88
N LYS A 246 -12.50 -4.06 7.57
CA LYS A 246 -12.97 -4.97 6.50
C LYS A 246 -12.22 -6.32 6.48
N PRO A 247 -12.24 -7.10 7.57
CA PRO A 247 -11.41 -8.29 7.67
C PRO A 247 -11.84 -9.39 6.70
N ILE A 248 -10.84 -10.03 6.10
CA ILE A 248 -10.95 -11.21 5.26
C ILE A 248 -10.29 -12.36 6.02
N TYR A 249 -11.09 -13.22 6.61
CA TYR A 249 -10.61 -14.33 7.45
C TYR A 249 -10.10 -15.47 6.58
N PHE A 250 -8.91 -15.99 6.89
CA PHE A 250 -8.29 -17.09 6.17
C PHE A 250 -7.93 -18.29 7.05
N ASP A 251 -7.87 -18.10 8.37
CA ASP A 251 -7.64 -19.18 9.33
C ASP A 251 -8.28 -18.86 10.69
N ARG A 252 -9.43 -19.49 10.96
CA ARG A 252 -10.19 -19.33 12.20
C ARG A 252 -10.41 -17.85 12.54
N GLY A 253 -9.74 -17.32 13.56
CA GLY A 253 -9.82 -15.89 13.92
C GLY A 253 -8.76 -15.02 13.24
N GLN A 254 -7.88 -15.57 12.42
CA GLN A 254 -6.84 -14.79 11.74
C GLN A 254 -7.33 -14.26 10.40
N ALA A 255 -7.10 -12.98 10.15
CA ALA A 255 -7.57 -12.27 8.98
C ALA A 255 -6.48 -11.39 8.35
N ILE A 256 -6.65 -11.10 7.07
CA ILE A 256 -6.06 -9.94 6.41
C ILE A 256 -7.03 -8.78 6.64
N HIS A 257 -6.56 -7.68 7.21
CA HIS A 257 -7.42 -6.53 7.52
C HIS A 257 -6.68 -5.21 7.48
N GLY A 258 -7.39 -4.13 7.23
CA GLY A 258 -6.85 -2.79 7.34
C GLY A 258 -6.61 -2.39 8.79
N ALA A 259 -5.58 -1.59 9.01
CA ALA A 259 -5.23 -1.02 10.31
C ALA A 259 -4.57 0.35 10.11
N ASN A 260 -4.73 1.23 11.09
CA ASN A 260 -4.07 2.54 11.07
C ASN A 260 -2.56 2.47 11.37
N ASN A 261 -2.06 1.29 11.75
CA ASN A 261 -0.65 1.09 12.05
C ASN A 261 -0.15 -0.24 11.48
N VAL A 262 0.82 -0.14 10.56
CA VAL A 262 1.47 -1.28 9.88
C VAL A 262 2.98 -1.17 10.02
N PRO A 263 3.50 -1.37 11.23
CA PRO A 263 4.95 -1.27 11.48
C PRO A 263 5.72 -2.37 10.73
N PRO A 264 7.04 -2.18 10.51
CA PRO A 264 7.87 -3.16 9.83
C PRO A 264 8.28 -4.37 10.69
N GLU A 265 7.62 -4.56 11.80
CA GLU A 265 7.78 -5.70 12.70
C GLU A 265 6.43 -6.34 13.04
N PRO A 266 6.40 -7.60 13.52
CA PRO A 266 5.20 -8.25 14.01
C PRO A 266 4.59 -7.50 15.19
N ARG A 267 3.28 -7.24 15.15
CA ARG A 267 2.55 -6.52 16.21
C ARG A 267 1.11 -6.99 16.38
N SER A 268 0.70 -8.06 15.72
CA SER A 268 -0.67 -8.58 15.84
C SER A 268 -0.72 -9.85 16.70
N HIS A 269 -1.92 -10.31 16.98
CA HIS A 269 -2.19 -11.63 17.56
C HIS A 269 -2.50 -12.67 16.48
N GLY A 270 -1.78 -12.59 15.35
CA GLY A 270 -1.86 -13.57 14.27
C GLY A 270 -2.47 -13.05 12.97
N CYS A 271 -3.13 -11.90 12.97
CA CYS A 271 -3.63 -11.29 11.74
C CYS A 271 -2.49 -10.68 10.90
N ALA A 272 -2.73 -10.51 9.61
CA ALA A 272 -1.89 -9.75 8.70
C ALA A 272 -2.52 -8.37 8.48
N ARG A 273 -1.86 -7.33 8.98
CA ARG A 273 -2.34 -5.94 8.88
C ARG A 273 -1.90 -5.32 7.57
N LEU A 274 -2.81 -4.64 6.89
CA LEU A 274 -2.53 -3.74 5.78
C LEU A 274 -2.85 -2.30 6.19
N SER A 275 -2.41 -1.32 5.42
CA SER A 275 -3.00 0.01 5.53
C SER A 275 -4.48 -0.04 5.15
N VAL A 276 -5.28 0.92 5.62
CA VAL A 276 -6.70 1.03 5.25
C VAL A 276 -6.84 1.10 3.73
N ALA A 277 -6.05 1.93 3.07
CA ALA A 277 -6.04 2.03 1.60
C ALA A 277 -5.63 0.72 0.91
N GLY A 278 -4.64 0.00 1.45
CA GLY A 278 -4.24 -1.32 0.93
C GLY A 278 -5.36 -2.35 1.08
N GLN A 279 -6.09 -2.33 2.19
CA GLN A 279 -7.24 -3.21 2.39
C GLN A 279 -8.39 -2.87 1.44
N ASP A 280 -8.68 -1.58 1.22
CA ASP A 280 -9.71 -1.18 0.25
C ASP A 280 -9.33 -1.60 -1.17
N ALA A 281 -8.08 -1.45 -1.57
CA ALA A 281 -7.60 -1.93 -2.86
C ALA A 281 -7.75 -3.46 -3.01
N LEU A 282 -7.44 -4.22 -1.95
CA LEU A 282 -7.63 -5.66 -1.94
C LEU A 282 -9.11 -6.05 -2.01
N VAL A 283 -9.97 -5.41 -1.24
CA VAL A 283 -11.43 -5.62 -1.22
C VAL A 283 -12.02 -5.33 -2.59
N LEU A 284 -11.65 -4.22 -3.23
CA LEU A 284 -12.08 -3.86 -4.57
C LEU A 284 -11.62 -4.91 -5.61
N TYR A 285 -10.36 -5.29 -5.58
CA TYR A 285 -9.80 -6.31 -6.48
C TYR A 285 -10.48 -7.67 -6.35
N LEU A 286 -10.89 -8.04 -5.16
CA LEU A 286 -11.62 -9.29 -4.90
C LEU A 286 -13.10 -9.22 -5.32
N GLY A 287 -13.61 -8.06 -5.71
CA GLY A 287 -15.02 -7.85 -6.04
C GLY A 287 -15.93 -7.84 -4.82
N LEU A 288 -15.40 -7.38 -3.68
CA LEU A 288 -16.11 -7.33 -2.40
C LEU A 288 -16.59 -5.92 -2.05
N ALA A 289 -16.27 -4.91 -2.86
CA ALA A 289 -16.60 -3.51 -2.57
C ALA A 289 -18.10 -3.24 -2.44
N ASP A 290 -18.91 -3.97 -3.23
CA ASP A 290 -20.37 -3.84 -3.23
C ASP A 290 -21.06 -4.85 -2.31
N VAL A 291 -20.30 -5.54 -1.46
CA VAL A 291 -20.85 -6.50 -0.50
C VAL A 291 -21.18 -5.77 0.79
N ASP A 292 -22.46 -5.71 1.11
CA ASP A 292 -23.03 -4.96 2.22
C ASP A 292 -23.43 -5.83 3.43
N GLU A 293 -23.17 -7.12 3.37
CA GLU A 293 -23.45 -8.08 4.44
C GLU A 293 -22.24 -8.98 4.71
N GLU A 294 -22.20 -9.60 5.87
CA GLU A 294 -21.18 -10.59 6.20
C GLU A 294 -21.31 -11.78 5.24
N MET A 295 -20.20 -12.16 4.62
CA MET A 295 -20.17 -13.24 3.65
C MET A 295 -19.30 -14.40 4.12
N TRP A 296 -19.93 -15.55 4.27
CA TRP A 296 -19.27 -16.81 4.63
C TRP A 296 -18.99 -17.67 3.42
N ASN A 297 -17.78 -18.24 3.37
CA ASN A 297 -17.38 -19.23 2.37
C ASN A 297 -17.73 -18.83 0.93
N GLY A 298 -17.65 -17.54 0.62
CA GLY A 298 -17.95 -16.97 -0.67
C GLY A 298 -16.87 -17.28 -1.70
N THR A 299 -16.68 -18.55 -2.04
CA THR A 299 -15.58 -19.02 -2.90
C THR A 299 -15.57 -18.35 -4.27
N GLU A 300 -16.71 -17.96 -4.78
CA GLU A 300 -16.83 -17.28 -6.06
C GLU A 300 -16.41 -15.80 -5.96
N ARG A 301 -16.73 -15.15 -4.85
CA ARG A 301 -16.41 -13.73 -4.62
C ARG A 301 -15.10 -13.51 -3.88
N ILE A 302 -14.84 -14.30 -2.84
CA ILE A 302 -13.58 -14.16 -2.10
C ILE A 302 -12.44 -14.85 -2.84
N GLY A 303 -12.60 -16.02 -3.41
CA GLY A 303 -11.69 -16.71 -4.34
C GLY A 303 -10.18 -16.51 -4.13
N LEU A 304 -9.73 -16.30 -2.89
CA LEU A 304 -8.36 -15.98 -2.52
C LEU A 304 -7.73 -17.16 -1.78
N THR A 305 -6.62 -17.67 -2.29
CA THR A 305 -5.80 -18.66 -1.60
C THR A 305 -4.67 -17.98 -0.88
N VAL A 306 -4.58 -18.19 0.43
CA VAL A 306 -3.58 -17.54 1.29
C VAL A 306 -2.51 -18.55 1.70
N THR A 307 -1.26 -18.18 1.55
CA THR A 307 -0.09 -18.92 2.06
C THR A 307 0.70 -17.99 2.96
N VAL A 308 1.17 -18.51 4.09
CA VAL A 308 2.03 -17.79 5.02
C VAL A 308 3.37 -18.52 5.09
N GLN A 309 4.47 -17.80 5.02
CA GLN A 309 5.83 -18.35 5.10
C GLN A 309 6.78 -17.45 5.88
N GLY A 310 7.98 -17.96 6.08
CA GLY A 310 9.04 -17.24 6.76
C GLY A 310 8.85 -17.16 8.28
N GLU A 311 9.86 -16.64 8.94
CA GLU A 311 9.90 -16.37 10.39
C GLU A 311 10.53 -15.00 10.61
N TYR A 312 10.06 -14.26 11.64
CA TYR A 312 10.58 -12.92 11.93
C TYR A 312 11.72 -12.97 12.95
#